data_3d71ca0dd9e66fe72d362a8bf7942425
#
_entry.id   3d71ca0dd9e66fe72d362a8bf7942425
#
_cell.length_a   1.000
_cell.length_b   1.000
_cell.length_c   1.000
_cell.angle_alpha   90.00
_cell.angle_beta   90.00
_cell.angle_gamma   90.00
#
_symmetry.space_group_name_H-M   'P 1'
#
loop_
_entity.id
_entity.type
_entity.pdbx_description
1 polymer ?
#
loop_
_entity_poly.entity_id
_entity_poly.type
_entity_poly.pdbx_seq_one_letter_code
_entity_poly.pdbx_strand_id
1 'polypeptide(L)'
;MKNVFLQLSIIGILFIFVPTGMKANTAPDSIHTLKHVMKIHVAVPDSALKLLDVMENRKLEKTCLINAQRSLSYSQKRQPQMSVNYALKALQDTALRSERLYYLQTMSCIAAAYQRLANYEQSIHYLTEGIQFSREIGHKQTEADFLFTMGENYYALNQRQEA
;
A
#
# COMPACT_ATOMS: atom_id res chain seq x y z
N MET A 1 -29.81 28.53 30.25
CA MET A 1 -28.50 29.09 29.90
C MET A 1 -27.48 28.62 30.92
N LYS A 2 -26.75 27.56 30.68
CA LYS A 2 -25.54 27.18 31.44
C LYS A 2 -24.60 26.51 30.44
N ASN A 3 -23.52 27.20 30.09
CA ASN A 3 -22.40 26.70 29.33
C ASN A 3 -21.69 25.62 30.14
N VAL A 4 -21.58 24.41 29.62
CA VAL A 4 -20.65 23.42 30.10
C VAL A 4 -19.53 23.33 29.08
N PHE A 5 -18.46 24.05 29.35
CA PHE A 5 -17.16 23.80 28.72
C PHE A 5 -16.61 22.53 29.33
N LEU A 6 -16.58 21.43 28.59
CA LEU A 6 -15.78 20.26 28.94
C LEU A 6 -14.49 20.32 28.14
N GLN A 7 -13.39 20.41 28.87
CA GLN A 7 -12.03 20.23 28.37
C GLN A 7 -11.92 18.86 27.72
N LEU A 8 -11.56 18.83 26.44
CA LEU A 8 -11.13 17.63 25.75
C LEU A 8 -9.62 17.72 25.51
N SER A 9 -8.89 16.98 26.33
CA SER A 9 -7.48 16.68 26.13
C SER A 9 -7.30 15.78 24.90
N ILE A 10 -6.51 16.28 23.97
CA ILE A 10 -5.53 15.60 23.11
C ILE A 10 -5.73 14.09 22.90
N ILE A 11 -6.65 13.70 22.01
CA ILE A 11 -6.53 12.59 21.10
C ILE A 11 -7.34 13.02 19.86
N GLY A 12 -6.63 13.38 18.79
CA GLY A 12 -7.24 13.89 17.55
C GLY A 12 -7.99 12.81 16.78
N ILE A 13 -9.19 12.46 17.23
CA ILE A 13 -10.16 11.76 16.38
C ILE A 13 -10.84 12.84 15.54
N LEU A 14 -10.38 12.97 14.29
CA LEU A 14 -11.06 13.79 13.31
C LEU A 14 -12.40 13.12 12.99
N PHE A 15 -13.46 13.55 13.68
CA PHE A 15 -14.83 13.24 13.27
C PHE A 15 -15.06 13.90 11.91
N ILE A 16 -15.07 13.10 10.84
CA ILE A 16 -15.59 13.57 9.56
C ILE A 16 -17.09 13.73 9.74
N PHE A 17 -17.51 14.98 9.94
CA PHE A 17 -18.92 15.38 9.92
C PHE A 17 -19.41 15.15 8.49
N VAL A 18 -20.16 14.08 8.26
CA VAL A 18 -20.90 13.85 7.02
C VAL A 18 -22.21 14.62 7.15
N PRO A 19 -22.41 15.73 6.44
CA PRO A 19 -23.70 16.43 6.48
C PRO A 19 -24.77 15.52 5.89
N THR A 20 -25.75 15.18 6.70
CA THR A 20 -27.00 14.52 6.26
C THR A 20 -27.78 15.50 5.42
N GLY A 21 -27.56 15.48 4.10
CA GLY A 21 -28.27 16.38 3.19
C GLY A 21 -27.62 16.64 1.85
N MET A 22 -26.41 16.16 1.58
CA MET A 22 -25.83 16.27 0.25
C MET A 22 -26.47 15.26 -0.70
N LYS A 23 -27.20 15.77 -1.70
CA LYS A 23 -27.63 15.02 -2.88
C LYS A 23 -26.39 14.33 -3.47
N ALA A 24 -26.50 13.01 -3.65
CA ALA A 24 -25.50 12.13 -4.27
C ALA A 24 -25.29 12.53 -5.74
N ASN A 25 -24.46 13.53 -6.02
CA ASN A 25 -24.09 13.87 -7.40
C ASN A 25 -22.71 14.52 -7.57
N THR A 26 -21.82 14.38 -6.61
CA THR A 26 -20.38 14.55 -6.84
C THR A 26 -19.71 13.37 -6.16
N ALA A 27 -19.29 12.37 -6.93
CA ALA A 27 -18.34 11.38 -6.44
C ALA A 27 -17.13 12.16 -5.90
N PRO A 28 -16.73 11.98 -4.62
CA PRO A 28 -15.51 12.57 -4.14
C PRO A 28 -14.39 12.05 -5.04
N ASP A 29 -13.54 12.96 -5.52
CA ASP A 29 -12.44 12.64 -6.43
C ASP A 29 -11.68 11.44 -5.87
N SER A 30 -11.81 10.26 -6.48
CA SER A 30 -11.30 8.97 -5.96
C SER A 30 -9.80 9.04 -5.73
N ILE A 31 -9.08 9.83 -6.55
CA ILE A 31 -7.66 10.11 -6.43
C ILE A 31 -7.33 10.84 -5.11
N HIS A 32 -8.17 11.79 -4.68
CA HIS A 32 -8.00 12.46 -3.40
C HIS A 32 -8.21 11.50 -2.22
N THR A 33 -9.14 10.57 -2.36
CA THR A 33 -9.42 9.58 -1.32
C THR A 33 -8.28 8.57 -1.19
N LEU A 34 -7.74 8.02 -2.29
CA LEU A 34 -6.56 7.14 -2.25
C LEU A 34 -5.32 7.86 -1.74
N LYS A 35 -5.07 9.12 -2.16
CA LYS A 35 -3.98 9.93 -1.59
C LYS A 35 -4.13 10.11 -0.08
N HIS A 36 -5.35 10.23 0.42
CA HIS A 36 -5.61 10.31 1.85
C HIS A 36 -5.27 8.98 2.54
N VAL A 37 -5.73 7.85 1.97
CA VAL A 37 -5.35 6.51 2.47
C VAL A 37 -3.83 6.36 2.51
N MET A 38 -3.12 6.76 1.45
CA MET A 38 -1.65 6.70 1.40
C MET A 38 -0.97 7.49 2.52
N LYS A 39 -1.56 8.57 3.00
CA LYS A 39 -0.99 9.34 4.12
C LYS A 39 -1.19 8.68 5.46
N ILE A 40 -2.31 7.99 5.66
CA ILE A 40 -2.69 7.47 6.97
C ILE A 40 -2.17 6.06 7.24
N HIS A 41 -1.88 5.23 6.23
CA HIS A 41 -1.53 3.84 6.51
C HIS A 41 -0.13 3.65 7.13
N VAL A 42 0.76 4.64 7.01
CA VAL A 42 2.05 4.61 7.72
C VAL A 42 1.83 4.79 9.22
N ALA A 43 0.92 5.69 9.61
CA ALA A 43 0.64 6.01 11.01
C ALA A 43 -0.43 5.10 11.63
N VAL A 44 -1.49 4.77 10.88
CA VAL A 44 -2.65 4.02 11.39
C VAL A 44 -3.17 3.04 10.33
N PRO A 45 -2.47 1.92 10.08
CA PRO A 45 -2.81 0.99 9.01
C PRO A 45 -4.20 0.35 9.15
N ASP A 46 -4.71 0.17 10.37
CA ASP A 46 -6.07 -0.35 10.59
C ASP A 46 -7.16 0.62 10.13
N SER A 47 -6.95 1.92 10.30
CA SER A 47 -7.87 2.93 9.78
C SER A 47 -7.82 3.00 8.26
N ALA A 48 -6.64 2.81 7.67
CA ALA A 48 -6.49 2.71 6.22
C ALA A 48 -7.26 1.51 5.66
N LEU A 49 -7.15 0.34 6.28
CA LEU A 49 -7.88 -0.87 5.87
C LEU A 49 -9.41 -0.67 5.93
N LYS A 50 -9.93 -0.08 7.01
CA LYS A 50 -11.37 0.24 7.13
C LYS A 50 -11.84 1.18 6.02
N LEU A 51 -11.04 2.19 5.67
CA LEU A 51 -11.39 3.13 4.60
C LEU A 51 -11.37 2.43 3.24
N LEU A 52 -10.42 1.53 2.99
CA LEU A 52 -10.38 0.72 1.77
C LEU A 52 -11.60 -0.20 1.64
N ASP A 53 -12.11 -0.76 2.75
CA ASP A 53 -13.35 -1.55 2.74
C ASP A 53 -14.56 -0.69 2.36
N VAL A 54 -14.64 0.54 2.86
CA VAL A 54 -15.70 1.50 2.47
C VAL A 54 -15.60 1.85 0.98
N MET A 55 -14.38 2.09 0.47
CA MET A 55 -14.15 2.42 -0.93
C MET A 55 -14.55 1.28 -1.85
N GLU A 56 -14.21 0.04 -1.51
CA GLU A 56 -14.58 -1.15 -2.27
C GLU A 56 -16.09 -1.34 -2.30
N ASN A 57 -16.74 -1.31 -1.13
CA ASN A 57 -18.20 -1.48 -1.00
C ASN A 57 -18.99 -0.42 -1.78
N ARG A 58 -18.47 0.80 -1.86
CA ARG A 58 -19.06 1.91 -2.63
C ARG A 58 -18.61 1.97 -4.08
N LYS A 59 -17.73 1.07 -4.51
CA LYS A 59 -17.13 1.07 -5.86
C LYS A 59 -16.50 2.42 -6.24
N LEU A 60 -15.83 3.06 -5.27
CA LEU A 60 -15.26 4.40 -5.46
C LEU A 60 -13.94 4.37 -6.23
N GLU A 61 -13.31 3.19 -6.37
CA GLU A 61 -12.00 3.06 -6.98
C GLU A 61 -11.84 1.67 -7.65
N LYS A 62 -10.83 1.55 -8.52
CA LYS A 62 -10.47 0.28 -9.16
C LYS A 62 -10.04 -0.75 -8.12
N THR A 63 -10.54 -1.96 -8.22
CA THR A 63 -10.22 -3.05 -7.27
C THR A 63 -8.72 -3.33 -7.19
N CYS A 64 -7.98 -3.23 -8.30
CA CYS A 64 -6.52 -3.41 -8.29
C CYS A 64 -5.81 -2.36 -7.43
N LEU A 65 -6.25 -1.09 -7.46
CA LEU A 65 -5.67 -0.03 -6.63
C LEU A 65 -5.99 -0.23 -5.15
N ILE A 66 -7.22 -0.65 -4.84
CA ILE A 66 -7.62 -1.00 -3.46
C ILE A 66 -6.75 -2.14 -2.94
N ASN A 67 -6.56 -3.20 -3.72
CA ASN A 67 -5.72 -4.33 -3.35
C ASN A 67 -4.24 -3.95 -3.20
N ALA A 68 -3.72 -3.08 -4.07
CA ALA A 68 -2.36 -2.53 -3.93
C ALA A 68 -2.18 -1.79 -2.59
N GLN A 69 -3.16 -0.97 -2.20
CA GLN A 69 -3.12 -0.25 -0.93
C GLN A 69 -3.33 -1.16 0.29
N ARG A 70 -4.14 -2.21 0.18
CA ARG A 70 -4.24 -3.25 1.22
C ARG A 70 -2.90 -3.96 1.43
N SER A 71 -2.22 -4.32 0.34
CA SER A 71 -0.87 -4.92 0.42
C SER A 71 0.08 -4.04 1.22
N LEU A 72 0.11 -2.73 0.93
CA LEU A 72 0.93 -1.77 1.67
C LEU A 72 0.54 -1.70 3.15
N SER A 73 -0.75 -1.60 3.46
CA SER A 73 -1.24 -1.55 4.85
C SER A 73 -0.82 -2.79 5.65
N TYR A 74 -0.92 -3.98 5.05
CA TYR A 74 -0.47 -5.22 5.70
C TYR A 74 1.06 -5.33 5.79
N SER A 75 1.80 -4.77 4.84
CA SER A 75 3.26 -4.65 4.95
C SER A 75 3.67 -3.80 6.15
N GLN A 76 2.99 -2.66 6.39
CA GLN A 76 3.20 -1.81 7.56
C GLN A 76 2.82 -2.51 8.88
N LYS A 77 1.78 -3.32 8.88
CA LYS A 77 1.39 -4.16 10.02
C LYS A 77 2.34 -5.34 10.27
N ARG A 78 3.38 -5.51 9.48
CA ARG A 78 4.28 -6.67 9.54
C ARG A 78 3.56 -8.01 9.39
N GLN A 79 2.54 -8.04 8.55
CA GLN A 79 1.78 -9.24 8.18
C GLN A 79 2.13 -9.65 6.74
N PRO A 80 3.31 -10.27 6.50
CA PRO A 80 3.85 -10.47 5.16
C PRO A 80 2.96 -11.38 4.30
N GLN A 81 2.35 -12.41 4.88
CA GLN A 81 1.46 -13.31 4.13
C GLN A 81 0.25 -12.58 3.55
N MET A 82 -0.37 -11.68 4.35
CA MET A 82 -1.50 -10.89 3.88
C MET A 82 -1.06 -9.86 2.83
N SER A 83 0.12 -9.26 3.02
CA SER A 83 0.71 -8.35 2.03
C SER A 83 0.91 -9.04 0.68
N VAL A 84 1.50 -10.26 0.65
CA VAL A 84 1.64 -11.06 -0.57
C VAL A 84 0.28 -11.33 -1.23
N ASN A 85 -0.69 -11.82 -0.45
CA ASN A 85 -2.01 -12.17 -0.98
C ASN A 85 -2.69 -10.99 -1.70
N TYR A 86 -2.66 -9.79 -1.10
CA TYR A 86 -3.25 -8.61 -1.70
C TYR A 86 -2.42 -8.05 -2.86
N ALA A 87 -1.09 -8.13 -2.79
CA ALA A 87 -0.24 -7.77 -3.92
C ALA A 87 -0.52 -8.63 -5.15
N LEU A 88 -0.60 -9.95 -4.99
CA LEU A 88 -0.93 -10.88 -6.08
C LEU A 88 -2.31 -10.59 -6.67
N LYS A 89 -3.33 -10.32 -5.84
CA LYS A 89 -4.66 -9.89 -6.33
C LYS A 89 -4.61 -8.60 -7.13
N ALA A 90 -3.77 -7.65 -6.72
CA ALA A 90 -3.60 -6.40 -7.47
C ALA A 90 -2.93 -6.62 -8.83
N LEU A 91 -1.92 -7.50 -8.89
CA LEU A 91 -1.15 -7.81 -10.10
C LEU A 91 -1.93 -8.67 -11.12
N GLN A 92 -3.00 -9.36 -10.71
CA GLN A 92 -3.89 -10.07 -11.63
C GLN A 92 -4.59 -9.14 -12.61
N ASP A 93 -4.81 -7.88 -12.25
CA ASP A 93 -5.42 -6.88 -13.12
C ASP A 93 -4.31 -6.13 -13.89
N THR A 94 -4.26 -6.36 -15.20
CA THR A 94 -3.28 -5.72 -16.11
C THR A 94 -3.38 -4.19 -16.10
N ALA A 95 -4.55 -3.62 -15.71
CA ALA A 95 -4.73 -2.19 -15.58
C ALA A 95 -3.82 -1.57 -14.50
N LEU A 96 -3.37 -2.34 -13.52
CA LEU A 96 -2.45 -1.83 -12.50
C LEU A 96 -1.14 -1.32 -13.11
N ARG A 97 -0.64 -1.95 -14.18
CA ARG A 97 0.62 -1.56 -14.83
C ARG A 97 0.55 -0.12 -15.41
N SER A 98 -0.63 0.35 -15.81
CA SER A 98 -0.83 1.72 -16.25
C SER A 98 -0.74 2.74 -15.11
N GLU A 99 -1.01 2.30 -13.91
CA GLU A 99 -0.92 3.10 -12.67
C GLU A 99 0.50 3.01 -12.09
N ARG A 100 1.46 3.61 -12.78
CA ARG A 100 2.91 3.41 -12.62
C ARG A 100 3.42 3.38 -11.18
N LEU A 101 3.00 4.35 -10.34
CA LEU A 101 3.44 4.43 -8.94
C LEU A 101 2.84 3.32 -8.08
N TYR A 102 1.58 2.96 -8.30
CA TYR A 102 0.94 1.86 -7.59
C TYR A 102 1.54 0.51 -7.98
N TYR A 103 1.89 0.34 -9.25
CA TYR A 103 2.58 -0.86 -9.72
C TYR A 103 3.94 -1.02 -9.03
N LEU A 104 4.82 0.00 -9.05
CA LEU A 104 6.11 -0.04 -8.36
C LEU A 104 5.97 -0.26 -6.86
N GLN A 105 5.00 0.40 -6.23
CA GLN A 105 4.72 0.21 -4.81
C GLN A 105 4.29 -1.23 -4.51
N THR A 106 3.48 -1.84 -5.37
CA THR A 106 3.05 -3.24 -5.23
C THR A 106 4.24 -4.19 -5.36
N MET A 107 5.15 -3.95 -6.33
CA MET A 107 6.40 -4.71 -6.47
C MET A 107 7.27 -4.61 -5.21
N SER A 108 7.41 -3.41 -4.65
CA SER A 108 8.14 -3.20 -3.40
C SER A 108 7.51 -3.95 -2.23
N CYS A 109 6.19 -3.89 -2.08
CA CYS A 109 5.47 -4.55 -0.99
C CYS A 109 5.60 -6.08 -1.05
N ILE A 110 5.43 -6.68 -2.24
CA ILE A 110 5.51 -8.12 -2.41
C ILE A 110 6.95 -8.64 -2.22
N ALA A 111 7.94 -7.92 -2.73
CA ALA A 111 9.34 -8.27 -2.53
C ALA A 111 9.74 -8.21 -1.04
N ALA A 112 9.40 -7.13 -0.35
CA ALA A 112 9.66 -6.98 1.08
C ALA A 112 8.91 -8.03 1.92
N ALA A 113 7.72 -8.43 1.51
CA ALA A 113 6.96 -9.47 2.20
C ALA A 113 7.62 -10.85 2.03
N TYR A 114 8.07 -11.21 0.82
CA TYR A 114 8.82 -12.45 0.60
C TYR A 114 10.18 -12.46 1.31
N GLN A 115 10.89 -11.33 1.37
CA GLN A 115 12.11 -11.19 2.15
C GLN A 115 11.85 -11.50 3.64
N ARG A 116 10.76 -10.97 4.23
CA ARG A 116 10.38 -11.26 5.63
C ARG A 116 9.96 -12.71 5.86
N LEU A 117 9.46 -13.39 4.83
CA LEU A 117 9.16 -14.84 4.84
C LEU A 117 10.39 -15.70 4.57
N ALA A 118 11.56 -15.08 4.43
CA ALA A 118 12.83 -15.70 4.07
C ALA A 118 12.77 -16.49 2.74
N ASN A 119 11.86 -16.10 1.85
CA ASN A 119 11.77 -16.61 0.47
C ASN A 119 12.46 -15.59 -0.45
N TYR A 120 13.79 -15.59 -0.41
CA TYR A 120 14.62 -14.61 -1.09
C TYR A 120 14.54 -14.74 -2.62
N GLU A 121 14.37 -15.97 -3.13
CA GLU A 121 14.22 -16.23 -4.57
C GLU A 121 12.99 -15.52 -5.15
N GLN A 122 11.84 -15.65 -4.47
CA GLN A 122 10.63 -14.94 -4.89
C GLN A 122 10.78 -13.43 -4.74
N SER A 123 11.42 -12.96 -3.69
CA SER A 123 11.74 -11.54 -3.53
C SER A 123 12.56 -11.02 -4.71
N ILE A 124 13.64 -11.71 -5.09
CA ILE A 124 14.50 -11.36 -6.23
C ILE A 124 13.71 -11.34 -7.55
N HIS A 125 12.80 -12.30 -7.75
CA HIS A 125 11.92 -12.34 -8.92
C HIS A 125 11.14 -11.03 -9.07
N TYR A 126 10.41 -10.59 -8.04
CA TYR A 126 9.62 -9.35 -8.09
C TYR A 126 10.48 -8.08 -8.14
N LEU A 127 11.66 -8.09 -7.50
CA LEU A 127 12.61 -6.99 -7.61
C LEU A 127 13.14 -6.85 -9.04
N THR A 128 13.42 -7.97 -9.73
CA THR A 128 13.87 -7.95 -11.12
C THR A 128 12.84 -7.30 -12.03
N GLU A 129 11.57 -7.67 -11.90
CA GLU A 129 10.47 -7.07 -12.64
C GLU A 129 10.30 -5.58 -12.31
N GLY A 130 10.38 -5.23 -11.01
CA GLY A 130 10.30 -3.85 -10.55
C GLY A 130 11.45 -2.98 -11.08
N ILE A 131 12.69 -3.50 -11.13
CA ILE A 131 13.86 -2.82 -11.69
C ILE A 131 13.65 -2.55 -13.18
N GLN A 132 13.23 -3.58 -13.94
CA GLN A 132 12.95 -3.40 -15.35
C GLN A 132 11.92 -2.31 -15.58
N PHE A 133 10.79 -2.35 -14.88
CA PHE A 133 9.73 -1.36 -15.03
C PHE A 133 10.16 0.04 -14.57
N SER A 134 10.94 0.17 -13.50
CA SER A 134 11.46 1.47 -13.05
C SER A 134 12.39 2.10 -14.10
N ARG A 135 13.18 1.28 -14.81
CA ARG A 135 14.00 1.71 -15.96
C ARG A 135 13.15 2.19 -17.13
N GLU A 136 12.12 1.40 -17.50
CA GLU A 136 11.20 1.75 -18.58
C GLU A 136 10.54 3.12 -18.40
N ILE A 137 10.19 3.47 -17.15
CA ILE A 137 9.54 4.75 -16.82
C ILE A 137 10.49 5.85 -16.34
N GLY A 138 11.80 5.57 -16.24
CA GLY A 138 12.82 6.52 -15.80
C GLY A 138 12.83 6.84 -14.31
N HIS A 139 12.25 5.97 -13.45
CA HIS A 139 12.15 6.21 -12.00
C HIS A 139 13.40 5.73 -11.25
N LYS A 140 14.49 6.51 -11.34
CA LYS A 140 15.83 6.15 -10.84
C LYS A 140 15.90 5.84 -9.35
N GLN A 141 15.14 6.56 -8.52
CA GLN A 141 15.15 6.33 -7.08
C GLN A 141 14.66 4.91 -6.75
N THR A 142 13.52 4.49 -7.30
CA THR A 142 12.98 3.14 -7.05
C THR A 142 13.86 2.06 -7.66
N GLU A 143 14.50 2.32 -8.82
CA GLU A 143 15.50 1.41 -9.39
C GLU A 143 16.63 1.15 -8.39
N ALA A 144 17.19 2.21 -7.77
CA ALA A 144 18.25 2.09 -6.79
C ALA A 144 17.80 1.35 -5.52
N ASP A 145 16.57 1.65 -5.01
CA ASP A 145 16.02 0.99 -3.83
C ASP A 145 15.81 -0.52 -4.08
N PHE A 146 15.34 -0.90 -5.26
CA PHE A 146 15.19 -2.31 -5.64
C PHE A 146 16.54 -3.02 -5.80
N LEU A 147 17.54 -2.38 -6.41
CA LEU A 147 18.88 -2.95 -6.53
C LEU A 147 19.53 -3.16 -5.16
N PHE A 148 19.36 -2.22 -4.24
CA PHE A 148 19.83 -2.36 -2.86
C PHE A 148 19.19 -3.58 -2.18
N THR A 149 17.85 -3.68 -2.21
CA THR A 149 17.12 -4.81 -1.60
C THR A 149 17.47 -6.15 -2.26
N MET A 150 17.73 -6.15 -3.56
CA MET A 150 18.20 -7.34 -4.28
C MET A 150 19.58 -7.80 -3.77
N GLY A 151 20.50 -6.86 -3.54
CA GLY A 151 21.81 -7.14 -2.93
C GLY A 151 21.67 -7.77 -1.53
N GLU A 152 20.78 -7.24 -0.69
CA GLU A 152 20.49 -7.82 0.62
C GLU A 152 19.97 -9.29 0.51
N ASN A 153 19.10 -9.57 -0.47
CA ASN A 153 18.57 -10.91 -0.68
C ASN A 153 19.64 -11.89 -1.15
N TYR A 154 20.53 -11.49 -2.06
CA TYR A 154 21.67 -12.32 -2.48
C TYR A 154 22.63 -12.58 -1.33
N TYR A 155 22.91 -11.59 -0.51
CA TYR A 155 23.74 -11.77 0.68
C TYR A 155 23.11 -12.79 1.66
N ALA A 156 21.80 -12.68 1.92
CA ALA A 156 21.08 -13.62 2.80
C ALA A 156 21.05 -15.04 2.23
N LEU A 157 20.93 -15.22 0.91
CA LEU A 157 21.00 -16.52 0.25
C LEU A 157 22.38 -17.16 0.40
N ASN A 158 23.46 -16.39 0.20
CA ASN A 158 24.82 -16.89 0.35
C ASN A 158 25.09 -17.37 1.79
N GLN A 159 24.72 -16.59 2.79
CA GLN A 159 24.83 -16.96 4.20
C GLN A 159 24.09 -18.27 4.53
N ARG A 160 22.95 -18.53 3.89
CA ARG A 160 22.18 -19.76 4.10
C ARG A 160 22.85 -20.98 3.45
N GLN A 161 23.60 -20.81 2.36
CA GLN A 161 24.32 -21.90 1.69
C GLN A 161 25.59 -22.30 2.43
N GLU A 162 26.17 -21.39 3.21
CA GLU A 162 27.38 -21.62 4.00
C GLU A 162 27.10 -22.19 5.40
N ALA A 163 25.84 -22.24 5.85
CA ALA A 163 25.41 -22.70 7.18
C ALA A 163 24.93 -24.17 7.15
#